data_df7d5c269cf9171a6285febf54e99f74
#
_entry.id   df7d5c269cf9171a6285febf54e99f74
#
_cell.length_a   1.000
_cell.length_b   1.000
_cell.length_c   1.000
_cell.angle_alpha   90.00
_cell.angle_beta   90.00
_cell.angle_gamma   90.00
#
_symmetry.space_group_name_H-M   'P 1'
#
loop_
_entity.id
_entity.type
_entity.pdbx_description
1 polymer ?
#
loop_
_entity_poly.entity_id
_entity_poly.type
_entity_poly.pdbx_seq_one_letter_code
_entity_poly.pdbx_strand_id
1 'polypeptide(L)'
;MDIQKNVNFPQPVEKPVENVGIVIDDGTEEVPITNLRGQRVGVFYVRPTDLGIVHRYDEFVKGFDSILEPIQRVNLNSDGSAKDNDTKTMDALKEAENRLSDKLNALFDGNFAEAFFGKMNPFSVVGGRFYCEVAIEAVGAYIEKRFDHEMNLAQSRVDKYTHGYRTGKHRNGGNKRRRGPQQ
;
A
#
# COMPACT_ATOMS: atom_id res chain seq x y z
N MET A 1 -55.89 -40.35 36.42
CA MET A 1 -55.70 -38.92 36.19
C MET A 1 -54.25 -38.60 36.54
N ASP A 2 -53.34 -38.73 35.56
CA ASP A 2 -51.89 -38.43 35.72
C ASP A 2 -51.62 -37.00 35.28
N ILE A 3 -51.28 -36.18 36.27
CA ILE A 3 -50.86 -34.80 36.04
C ILE A 3 -49.34 -34.81 35.79
N GLN A 4 -48.95 -34.83 34.50
CA GLN A 4 -47.55 -34.59 34.12
C GLN A 4 -47.23 -33.11 34.32
N LYS A 5 -46.48 -32.81 35.38
CA LYS A 5 -45.85 -31.47 35.57
C LYS A 5 -44.74 -31.27 34.59
N ASN A 6 -44.99 -30.44 33.58
CA ASN A 6 -44.00 -29.99 32.62
C ASN A 6 -43.03 -29.03 33.33
N VAL A 7 -41.87 -29.54 33.77
CA VAL A 7 -40.81 -28.73 34.38
C VAL A 7 -39.98 -28.17 33.25
N ASN A 8 -40.23 -26.91 32.90
CA ASN A 8 -39.47 -26.17 31.91
C ASN A 8 -38.15 -25.69 32.56
N PHE A 9 -37.04 -26.38 32.30
CA PHE A 9 -35.72 -25.92 32.71
C PHE A 9 -35.29 -24.76 31.81
N PRO A 10 -34.87 -23.61 32.39
CA PRO A 10 -34.34 -22.52 31.58
C PRO A 10 -33.04 -23.01 30.90
N GLN A 11 -33.02 -22.92 29.58
CA GLN A 11 -31.83 -23.21 28.78
C GLN A 11 -30.73 -22.23 29.17
N PRO A 12 -29.45 -22.67 29.30
CA PRO A 12 -28.35 -21.75 29.51
C PRO A 12 -28.27 -20.78 28.36
N VAL A 13 -28.37 -19.50 28.65
CA VAL A 13 -28.11 -18.45 27.67
C VAL A 13 -26.59 -18.46 27.43
N GLU A 14 -26.18 -19.08 26.35
CA GLU A 14 -24.79 -18.96 25.88
C GLU A 14 -24.51 -17.47 25.63
N LYS A 15 -23.66 -16.89 26.48
CA LYS A 15 -23.13 -15.55 26.24
C LYS A 15 -22.34 -15.61 24.94
N PRO A 16 -22.55 -14.63 24.01
CA PRO A 16 -21.70 -14.58 22.82
C PRO A 16 -20.24 -14.54 23.27
N VAL A 17 -19.44 -15.47 22.77
CA VAL A 17 -17.99 -15.46 22.96
C VAL A 17 -17.52 -14.18 22.27
N GLU A 18 -17.16 -13.15 23.05
CA GLU A 18 -16.44 -12.01 22.51
C GLU A 18 -15.18 -12.55 21.83
N ASN A 19 -15.08 -12.35 20.51
CA ASN A 19 -13.86 -12.64 19.76
C ASN A 19 -12.77 -11.69 20.29
N VAL A 20 -12.04 -12.15 21.29
CA VAL A 20 -10.86 -11.46 21.82
C VAL A 20 -9.74 -11.66 20.79
N GLY A 21 -9.76 -10.87 19.72
CA GLY A 21 -8.73 -10.82 18.71
C GLY A 21 -7.58 -9.90 19.13
N ILE A 22 -6.42 -10.10 18.54
CA ILE A 22 -5.32 -9.15 18.62
C ILE A 22 -5.59 -8.06 17.59
N VAL A 23 -5.66 -6.81 18.03
CA VAL A 23 -5.78 -5.64 17.15
C VAL A 23 -4.41 -4.98 17.04
N ILE A 24 -3.93 -4.81 15.82
CA ILE A 24 -2.66 -4.15 15.53
C ILE A 24 -2.88 -3.12 14.42
N ASP A 25 -2.24 -1.98 14.56
CA ASP A 25 -2.09 -1.01 13.48
C ASP A 25 -0.99 -1.51 12.54
N ASP A 26 -1.36 -1.91 11.34
CA ASP A 26 -0.46 -2.42 10.31
C ASP A 26 0.04 -1.33 9.34
N GLY A 27 -0.29 -0.07 9.61
CA GLY A 27 0.09 1.08 8.79
C GLY A 27 -0.69 1.22 7.48
N THR A 28 -1.81 0.49 7.33
CA THR A 28 -2.69 0.65 6.15
C THR A 28 -3.39 2.01 6.19
N GLU A 29 -3.26 2.76 5.11
CA GLU A 29 -3.92 4.05 4.92
C GLU A 29 -5.07 3.94 3.91
N GLU A 30 -6.18 4.61 4.21
CA GLU A 30 -7.29 4.81 3.27
C GLU A 30 -7.08 6.13 2.52
N VAL A 31 -6.71 6.04 1.23
CA VAL A 31 -6.35 7.20 0.39
C VAL A 31 -7.48 7.48 -0.60
N PRO A 32 -8.20 8.61 -0.49
CA PRO A 32 -9.20 8.98 -1.46
C PRO A 32 -8.54 9.41 -2.78
N ILE A 33 -8.97 8.80 -3.89
CA ILE A 33 -8.57 9.20 -5.24
C ILE A 33 -9.51 10.29 -5.74
N THR A 34 -8.96 11.42 -6.15
CA THR A 34 -9.73 12.53 -6.71
C THR A 34 -9.23 12.89 -8.11
N ASN A 35 -10.16 13.25 -9.01
CA ASN A 35 -9.79 13.77 -10.31
C ASN A 35 -9.44 15.28 -10.23
N LEU A 36 -8.97 15.86 -11.34
CA LEU A 36 -8.62 17.29 -11.41
C LEU A 36 -9.78 18.25 -11.10
N ARG A 37 -11.02 17.74 -11.11
CA ARG A 37 -12.23 18.53 -10.76
C ARG A 37 -12.58 18.42 -9.28
N GLY A 38 -11.75 17.73 -8.47
CA GLY A 38 -11.99 17.50 -7.04
C GLY A 38 -13.04 16.43 -6.72
N GLN A 39 -13.50 15.66 -7.72
CA GLN A 39 -14.48 14.60 -7.50
C GLN A 39 -13.78 13.32 -7.05
N ARG A 40 -14.28 12.69 -6.00
CA ARG A 40 -13.82 11.38 -5.54
C ARG A 40 -14.19 10.31 -6.56
N VAL A 41 -13.20 9.61 -7.10
CA VAL A 41 -13.37 8.57 -8.12
C VAL A 41 -13.13 7.17 -7.59
N GLY A 42 -12.41 7.05 -6.48
CA GLY A 42 -12.10 5.77 -5.82
C GLY A 42 -11.53 5.94 -4.43
N VAL A 43 -11.19 4.83 -3.82
CA VAL A 43 -10.47 4.72 -2.54
C VAL A 43 -9.40 3.67 -2.69
N PHE A 44 -8.17 4.03 -2.37
CA PHE A 44 -7.03 3.13 -2.42
C PHE A 44 -6.54 2.82 -1.01
N TYR A 45 -6.38 1.53 -0.72
CA TYR A 45 -5.79 1.05 0.53
C TYR A 45 -4.34 0.67 0.29
N VAL A 46 -3.42 1.31 1.01
CA VAL A 46 -1.98 1.11 0.81
C VAL A 46 -1.23 1.22 2.13
N ARG A 47 -0.11 0.50 2.23
CA ARG A 47 0.87 0.63 3.31
C ARG A 47 2.12 1.34 2.77
N PRO A 48 2.21 2.67 2.88
CA PRO A 48 3.29 3.43 2.22
C PRO A 48 4.69 3.11 2.74
N THR A 49 4.79 2.56 3.95
CA THR A 49 6.06 2.22 4.61
C THR A 49 6.43 0.74 4.47
N ASP A 50 5.69 -0.02 3.68
CA ASP A 50 6.00 -1.43 3.42
C ASP A 50 7.24 -1.56 2.52
N LEU A 51 8.36 -1.98 3.11
CA LEU A 51 9.62 -2.20 2.38
C LEU A 51 9.50 -3.32 1.32
N GLY A 52 8.53 -4.20 1.43
CA GLY A 52 8.23 -5.22 0.43
C GLY A 52 7.83 -4.66 -0.93
N ILE A 53 7.33 -3.42 -0.97
CA ILE A 53 6.98 -2.73 -2.24
C ILE A 53 8.17 -2.67 -3.19
N VAL A 54 9.39 -2.42 -2.70
CA VAL A 54 10.60 -2.31 -3.55
C VAL A 54 10.86 -3.61 -4.29
N HIS A 55 10.74 -4.75 -3.60
CA HIS A 55 10.94 -6.06 -4.22
C HIS A 55 9.83 -6.39 -5.23
N ARG A 56 8.57 -6.14 -4.86
CA ARG A 56 7.43 -6.36 -5.75
C ARG A 56 7.45 -5.44 -6.97
N TYR A 57 7.98 -4.22 -6.84
CA TYR A 57 8.18 -3.30 -7.96
C TYR A 57 9.21 -3.84 -8.96
N ASP A 58 10.34 -4.38 -8.48
CA ASP A 58 11.33 -5.01 -9.34
C ASP A 58 10.76 -6.22 -10.11
N GLU A 59 9.93 -7.03 -9.45
CA GLU A 59 9.21 -8.13 -10.10
C GLU A 59 8.18 -7.64 -11.13
N PHE A 60 7.45 -6.57 -10.81
CA PHE A 60 6.50 -5.94 -11.73
C PHE A 60 7.20 -5.45 -13.01
N VAL A 61 8.31 -4.72 -12.87
CA VAL A 61 9.07 -4.20 -14.01
C VAL A 61 9.61 -5.33 -14.88
N LYS A 62 10.17 -6.39 -14.28
CA LYS A 62 10.66 -7.56 -15.01
C LYS A 62 9.56 -8.31 -15.76
N GLY A 63 8.36 -8.29 -15.22
CA GLY A 63 7.19 -8.96 -15.80
C GLY A 63 6.36 -8.11 -16.77
N PHE A 64 6.73 -6.83 -16.98
CA PHE A 64 5.88 -5.88 -17.70
C PHE A 64 5.62 -6.25 -19.16
N ASP A 65 6.64 -6.73 -19.86
CA ASP A 65 6.49 -7.18 -21.26
C ASP A 65 5.44 -8.30 -21.41
N SER A 66 5.34 -9.18 -20.43
CA SER A 66 4.33 -10.25 -20.44
C SER A 66 2.89 -9.74 -20.30
N ILE A 67 2.71 -8.54 -19.74
CA ILE A 67 1.39 -7.90 -19.63
C ILE A 67 0.90 -7.43 -21.00
N LEU A 68 1.83 -6.88 -21.81
CA LEU A 68 1.53 -6.34 -23.13
C LEU A 68 1.51 -7.40 -24.23
N GLU A 69 2.01 -8.62 -23.97
CA GLU A 69 2.08 -9.71 -24.95
C GLU A 69 0.75 -9.98 -25.67
N PRO A 70 -0.42 -10.03 -25.00
CA PRO A 70 -1.69 -10.23 -25.72
C PRO A 70 -1.98 -9.14 -26.74
N ILE A 71 -1.66 -7.89 -26.44
CA ILE A 71 -1.88 -6.75 -27.35
C ILE A 71 -0.89 -6.80 -28.51
N GLN A 72 0.36 -7.19 -28.28
CA GLN A 72 1.38 -7.32 -29.33
C GLN A 72 1.05 -8.40 -30.36
N ARG A 73 0.27 -9.42 -29.98
CA ARG A 73 -0.19 -10.47 -30.89
C ARG A 73 -1.29 -10.00 -31.84
N VAL A 74 -1.88 -8.84 -31.57
CA VAL A 74 -2.97 -8.29 -32.39
C VAL A 74 -2.40 -7.31 -33.40
N ASN A 75 -2.82 -7.45 -34.69
CA ASN A 75 -2.46 -6.51 -35.72
C ASN A 75 -3.22 -5.19 -35.50
N LEU A 76 -2.51 -4.17 -35.01
CA LEU A 76 -3.02 -2.82 -34.90
C LEU A 76 -2.62 -1.97 -36.12
N ASN A 77 -3.48 -1.03 -36.50
CA ASN A 77 -3.14 0.03 -37.44
C ASN A 77 -2.16 1.01 -36.74
N SER A 78 -1.51 1.86 -37.53
CA SER A 78 -0.60 2.90 -37.03
C SER A 78 -1.27 3.93 -36.11
N ASP A 79 -2.60 4.02 -36.13
CA ASP A 79 -3.42 4.88 -35.26
C ASP A 79 -3.89 4.15 -33.97
N GLY A 80 -3.48 2.89 -33.78
CA GLY A 80 -3.87 2.06 -32.62
C GLY A 80 -5.25 1.39 -32.78
N SER A 81 -5.95 1.57 -33.91
CA SER A 81 -7.19 0.86 -34.18
C SER A 81 -6.92 -0.59 -34.64
N ALA A 82 -7.83 -1.53 -34.32
CA ALA A 82 -7.72 -2.91 -34.77
C ALA A 82 -7.88 -2.99 -36.30
N LYS A 83 -7.00 -3.74 -36.99
CA LYS A 83 -7.10 -3.98 -38.43
C LYS A 83 -8.33 -4.80 -38.79
N ASP A 84 -8.70 -5.70 -37.90
CA ASP A 84 -9.89 -6.52 -38.03
C ASP A 84 -10.81 -6.16 -36.85
N ASN A 85 -12.09 -5.91 -37.14
CA ASN A 85 -13.14 -5.65 -36.14
C ASN A 85 -13.44 -6.93 -35.33
N ASP A 86 -12.39 -7.53 -34.75
CA ASP A 86 -12.41 -8.91 -34.35
C ASP A 86 -12.55 -9.01 -32.83
N THR A 87 -13.44 -9.86 -32.39
CA THR A 87 -13.60 -10.33 -31.00
C THR A 87 -12.23 -10.60 -30.35
N LYS A 88 -11.28 -11.14 -31.13
CA LYS A 88 -9.91 -11.43 -30.69
C LYS A 88 -9.13 -10.23 -30.19
N THR A 89 -9.32 -9.05 -30.82
CA THR A 89 -8.64 -7.82 -30.37
C THR A 89 -9.19 -7.34 -29.03
N MET A 90 -10.50 -7.41 -28.87
CA MET A 90 -11.16 -7.05 -27.61
C MET A 90 -10.80 -8.04 -26.50
N ASP A 91 -10.72 -9.34 -26.82
CA ASP A 91 -10.33 -10.38 -25.87
C ASP A 91 -8.86 -10.18 -25.43
N ALA A 92 -7.96 -9.89 -26.36
CA ALA A 92 -6.56 -9.62 -26.07
C ALA A 92 -6.38 -8.36 -25.20
N LEU A 93 -7.13 -7.29 -25.48
CA LEU A 93 -7.11 -6.07 -24.67
C LEU A 93 -7.60 -6.35 -23.25
N LYS A 94 -8.68 -7.10 -23.11
CA LYS A 94 -9.24 -7.50 -21.81
C LYS A 94 -8.29 -8.40 -21.03
N GLU A 95 -7.61 -9.32 -21.71
CA GLU A 95 -6.59 -10.17 -21.10
C GLU A 95 -5.43 -9.34 -20.56
N ALA A 96 -4.92 -8.38 -21.34
CA ALA A 96 -3.86 -7.48 -20.90
C ALA A 96 -4.30 -6.60 -19.72
N GLU A 97 -5.55 -6.10 -19.74
CA GLU A 97 -6.15 -5.35 -18.63
C GLU A 97 -6.22 -6.18 -17.35
N ASN A 98 -6.66 -7.42 -17.43
CA ASN A 98 -6.71 -8.32 -16.27
C ASN A 98 -5.31 -8.61 -15.74
N ARG A 99 -4.34 -8.95 -16.61
CA ARG A 99 -2.95 -9.19 -16.22
C ARG A 99 -2.33 -7.98 -15.52
N LEU A 100 -2.57 -6.76 -16.05
CA LEU A 100 -2.10 -5.52 -15.46
C LEU A 100 -2.72 -5.29 -14.08
N SER A 101 -4.03 -5.49 -13.98
CA SER A 101 -4.79 -5.33 -12.73
C SER A 101 -4.27 -6.27 -11.63
N ASP A 102 -4.09 -7.55 -11.95
CA ASP A 102 -3.56 -8.55 -11.02
C ASP A 102 -2.15 -8.19 -10.55
N LYS A 103 -1.29 -7.76 -11.47
CA LYS A 103 0.09 -7.38 -11.16
C LYS A 103 0.17 -6.12 -10.29
N LEU A 104 -0.67 -5.12 -10.56
CA LEU A 104 -0.69 -3.89 -9.76
C LEU A 104 -1.33 -4.10 -8.38
N ASN A 105 -2.37 -4.93 -8.27
CA ASN A 105 -2.92 -5.32 -6.98
C ASN A 105 -1.87 -6.09 -6.15
N ALA A 106 -1.10 -6.98 -6.77
CA ALA A 106 -0.02 -7.70 -6.10
C ALA A 106 1.15 -6.77 -5.70
N LEU A 107 1.50 -5.79 -6.54
CA LEU A 107 2.56 -4.81 -6.26
C LEU A 107 2.27 -4.02 -4.98
N PHE A 108 1.05 -3.53 -4.85
CA PHE A 108 0.67 -2.68 -3.72
C PHE A 108 0.01 -3.46 -2.57
N ASP A 109 -0.17 -4.79 -2.73
CA ASP A 109 -0.87 -5.64 -1.76
C ASP A 109 -2.23 -5.04 -1.36
N GLY A 110 -3.00 -4.62 -2.38
CA GLY A 110 -4.22 -3.87 -2.18
C GLY A 110 -5.18 -3.87 -3.37
N ASN A 111 -6.06 -2.87 -3.41
CA ASN A 111 -7.15 -2.72 -4.36
C ASN A 111 -6.83 -1.71 -5.49
N PHE A 112 -5.61 -1.68 -6.00
CA PHE A 112 -5.19 -0.68 -6.97
C PHE A 112 -6.11 -0.63 -8.21
N ALA A 113 -6.37 -1.78 -8.83
CA ALA A 113 -7.17 -1.85 -10.04
C ALA A 113 -8.61 -1.35 -9.81
N GLU A 114 -9.24 -1.72 -8.69
CA GLU A 114 -10.57 -1.24 -8.35
C GLU A 114 -10.59 0.27 -8.11
N ALA A 115 -9.59 0.78 -7.37
CA ALA A 115 -9.49 2.18 -7.00
C ALA A 115 -9.29 3.11 -8.21
N PHE A 116 -8.44 2.70 -9.15
CA PHE A 116 -8.05 3.54 -10.30
C PHE A 116 -8.78 3.18 -11.59
N PHE A 117 -9.02 1.88 -11.87
CA PHE A 117 -9.53 1.42 -13.15
C PHE A 117 -11.04 1.10 -13.16
N GLY A 118 -11.72 1.23 -12.02
CA GLY A 118 -13.14 0.91 -11.92
C GLY A 118 -14.06 1.71 -12.87
N LYS A 119 -13.59 2.86 -13.37
CA LYS A 119 -14.35 3.73 -14.29
C LYS A 119 -13.61 4.07 -15.59
N MET A 120 -12.36 3.68 -15.72
CA MET A 120 -11.51 4.02 -16.86
C MET A 120 -10.57 2.87 -17.19
N ASN A 121 -10.54 2.49 -18.47
CA ASN A 121 -9.62 1.45 -18.94
C ASN A 121 -8.16 1.91 -18.71
N PRO A 122 -7.29 1.05 -18.18
CA PRO A 122 -5.89 1.39 -17.88
C PRO A 122 -5.08 1.81 -19.10
N PHE A 123 -5.45 1.35 -20.30
CA PHE A 123 -4.80 1.71 -21.56
C PHE A 123 -5.42 2.93 -22.26
N SER A 124 -6.40 3.61 -21.63
CA SER A 124 -6.88 4.90 -22.11
C SER A 124 -5.78 5.94 -22.13
N VAL A 125 -5.70 6.74 -23.19
CA VAL A 125 -4.67 7.79 -23.32
C VAL A 125 -5.13 9.08 -22.65
N VAL A 126 -4.32 9.56 -21.72
CA VAL A 126 -4.53 10.83 -21.00
C VAL A 126 -3.25 11.65 -21.09
N GLY A 127 -3.31 12.81 -21.73
CA GLY A 127 -2.14 13.67 -21.91
C GLY A 127 -0.99 13.02 -22.66
N GLY A 128 -1.28 12.12 -23.62
CA GLY A 128 -0.27 11.41 -24.42
C GLY A 128 0.37 10.19 -23.72
N ARG A 129 -0.14 9.77 -22.56
CA ARG A 129 0.35 8.64 -21.78
C ARG A 129 -0.80 7.69 -21.45
N PHE A 130 -0.49 6.43 -21.20
CA PHE A 130 -1.51 5.51 -20.71
C PHE A 130 -1.95 5.88 -19.28
N TYR A 131 -3.24 5.71 -19.01
CA TYR A 131 -3.80 6.04 -17.68
C TYR A 131 -3.16 5.25 -16.56
N CYS A 132 -2.79 4.00 -16.79
CA CYS A 132 -2.06 3.19 -15.81
C CYS A 132 -0.70 3.81 -15.44
N GLU A 133 0.04 4.40 -16.37
CA GLU A 133 1.31 5.08 -16.08
C GLU A 133 1.09 6.32 -15.19
N VAL A 134 0.06 7.10 -15.50
CA VAL A 134 -0.31 8.27 -14.69
C VAL A 134 -0.71 7.86 -13.26
N ALA A 135 -1.46 6.77 -13.13
CA ALA A 135 -1.87 6.26 -11.83
C ALA A 135 -0.68 5.73 -11.00
N ILE A 136 0.21 4.94 -11.62
CA ILE A 136 1.41 4.40 -10.96
C ILE A 136 2.32 5.53 -10.47
N GLU A 137 2.56 6.55 -11.30
CA GLU A 137 3.38 7.71 -10.94
C GLU A 137 2.77 8.49 -9.77
N ALA A 138 1.45 8.74 -9.79
CA ALA A 138 0.76 9.43 -8.70
C ALA A 138 0.87 8.67 -7.37
N VAL A 139 0.74 7.33 -7.40
CA VAL A 139 0.90 6.49 -6.21
C VAL A 139 2.36 6.46 -5.75
N GLY A 140 3.32 6.38 -6.68
CA GLY A 140 4.75 6.44 -6.36
C GLY A 140 5.12 7.72 -5.60
N ALA A 141 4.68 8.88 -6.10
CA ALA A 141 4.90 10.18 -5.45
C ALA A 141 4.23 10.27 -4.07
N TYR A 142 3.05 9.65 -3.90
CA TYR A 142 2.39 9.58 -2.60
C TYR A 142 3.19 8.74 -1.60
N ILE A 143 3.62 7.55 -2.00
CA ILE A 143 4.39 6.62 -1.16
C ILE A 143 5.71 7.27 -0.73
N GLU A 144 6.47 7.87 -1.66
CA GLU A 144 7.73 8.56 -1.37
C GLU A 144 7.55 9.62 -0.29
N LYS A 145 6.57 10.49 -0.45
CA LYS A 145 6.28 11.54 0.52
C LYS A 145 5.91 11.00 1.91
N ARG A 146 5.12 9.91 1.96
CA ARG A 146 4.70 9.28 3.23
C ARG A 146 5.85 8.56 3.90
N PHE A 147 6.65 7.83 3.12
CA PHE A 147 7.83 7.13 3.59
C PHE A 147 8.83 8.09 4.24
N ASP A 148 9.15 9.19 3.57
CA ASP A 148 10.05 10.22 4.12
C ASP A 148 9.52 10.80 5.43
N HIS A 149 8.23 11.05 5.50
CA HIS A 149 7.60 11.55 6.73
C HIS A 149 7.78 10.58 7.90
N GLU A 150 7.45 9.30 7.72
CA GLU A 150 7.56 8.27 8.76
C GLU A 150 9.02 7.99 9.16
N MET A 151 9.93 7.99 8.19
CA MET A 151 11.37 7.84 8.47
C MET A 151 11.91 8.99 9.33
N ASN A 152 11.50 10.22 9.06
CA ASN A 152 11.88 11.38 9.88
C ASN A 152 11.32 11.29 11.31
N LEU A 153 10.08 10.79 11.47
CA LEU A 153 9.50 10.53 12.80
C LEU A 153 10.26 9.44 13.55
N ALA A 154 10.60 8.34 12.87
CA ALA A 154 11.38 7.25 13.44
C ALA A 154 12.77 7.73 13.88
N GLN A 155 13.47 8.50 13.04
CA GLN A 155 14.77 9.08 13.36
C GLN A 155 14.70 10.02 14.57
N SER A 156 13.69 10.87 14.64
CA SER A 156 13.47 11.78 15.76
C SER A 156 13.26 11.03 17.09
N ARG A 157 12.60 9.86 17.06
CA ARG A 157 12.44 8.99 18.23
C ARG A 157 13.80 8.39 18.64
N VAL A 158 14.56 7.85 17.69
CA VAL A 158 15.90 7.30 17.94
C VAL A 158 16.81 8.36 18.58
N ASP A 159 16.84 9.57 18.02
CA ASP A 159 17.67 10.68 18.54
C ASP A 159 17.26 11.06 19.97
N LYS A 160 15.97 11.08 20.27
CA LYS A 160 15.48 11.35 21.62
C LYS A 160 15.95 10.31 22.63
N TYR A 161 15.98 9.03 22.26
CA TYR A 161 16.46 7.96 23.15
C TYR A 161 17.98 7.89 23.23
N THR A 162 18.71 8.23 22.16
CA THR A 162 20.18 8.18 22.14
C THR A 162 20.84 9.42 22.77
N HIS A 163 20.17 10.58 22.75
CA HIS A 163 20.68 11.80 23.40
C HIS A 163 20.90 11.63 24.91
N GLY A 164 20.07 10.85 25.59
CA GLY A 164 20.20 10.51 27.00
C GLY A 164 21.47 9.75 27.35
N TYR A 165 21.99 8.94 26.41
CA TYR A 165 23.23 8.18 26.61
C TYR A 165 24.50 8.95 26.27
N ARG A 166 24.43 10.01 25.45
CA ARG A 166 25.60 10.84 25.11
C ARG A 166 25.98 11.87 26.17
N THR A 167 25.01 12.36 26.97
CA THR A 167 25.26 13.35 28.03
C THR A 167 25.78 12.73 29.33
N GLY A 168 25.79 11.42 29.48
CA GLY A 168 26.24 10.71 30.70
C GLY A 168 27.74 10.50 30.83
N LYS A 169 28.58 10.79 29.83
CA LYS A 169 29.99 10.32 29.81
C LYS A 169 31.05 11.39 29.99
N HIS A 170 30.73 12.64 30.38
CA HIS A 170 31.71 13.70 30.69
C HIS A 170 31.49 14.35 32.05
N ARG A 171 31.49 13.50 33.10
CA ARG A 171 31.83 13.94 34.46
C ARG A 171 33.01 13.11 34.96
N ASN A 172 34.17 13.30 34.34
CA ASN A 172 35.37 12.81 34.93
C ASN A 172 36.06 13.97 35.69
N GLY A 173 36.14 13.82 37.00
CA GLY A 173 36.58 14.76 37.96
C GLY A 173 38.00 15.25 37.73
N GLY A 174 38.16 16.54 37.55
CA GLY A 174 39.43 17.19 37.65
C GLY A 174 39.96 17.19 39.10
N ASN A 175 40.90 16.26 39.35
CA ASN A 175 41.66 16.18 40.63
C ASN A 175 42.59 17.38 40.73
N LYS A 176 42.19 18.45 41.43
CA LYS A 176 43.06 19.58 41.80
C LYS A 176 44.05 19.09 42.83
N ARG A 177 45.28 18.74 42.41
CA ARG A 177 46.45 18.64 43.30
C ARG A 177 46.81 20.04 43.83
N ARG A 178 46.53 20.29 45.07
CA ARG A 178 47.10 21.42 45.85
C ARG A 178 48.60 21.21 45.99
N ARG A 179 49.40 22.09 45.40
CA ARG A 179 50.81 22.24 45.74
C ARG A 179 50.87 23.17 46.97
N GLY A 180 51.41 22.68 48.08
CA GLY A 180 51.72 23.45 49.24
C GLY A 180 53.01 24.30 49.04
N PRO A 181 53.22 25.39 49.83
CA PRO A 181 54.37 26.27 49.70
C PRO A 181 55.61 25.63 50.30
N GLN A 182 56.73 25.71 49.57
CA GLN A 182 58.07 25.48 50.14
C GLN A 182 58.62 26.79 50.64
N GLN A 183 59.16 26.72 51.84
CA GLN A 183 60.07 27.74 52.44
C GLN A 183 61.44 27.64 51.77
#